data_f5bf5946a471330fde2591d95c069d9a
#
_entry.id   f5bf5946a471330fde2591d95c069d9a
#
_cell.length_a   1.000
_cell.length_b   1.000
_cell.length_c   1.000
_cell.angle_alpha   90.00
_cell.angle_beta   90.00
_cell.angle_gamma   90.00
#
_symmetry.space_group_name_H-M   'P 1'
#
loop_
_entity.id
_entity.type
_entity.pdbx_description
1 polymer ?
#
loop_
_entity_poly.entity_id
_entity_poly.type
_entity_poly.pdbx_seq_one_letter_code
_entity_poly.pdbx_strand_id
1 'polypeptide(L)'
;MKNRFFFFLLLFSVKLFAQQSYEASMRAFLDNYVQTHEVVKGEDRKALQFYPVDKNYRVVATLTKVNDDKWINFPTSGKLTKAFKVYGILSFAINGKPLRLNVYQSQDQFLNNGDKTYLFLPFTDFTTGEETYEGGRYLDLFTKDIQGNTLVLDFNKAYNPYCAYVSGQYNCPIPPGANALPIAIRAGEKAYGKAH
;
A
#
# COMPACT_ATOMS: atom_id res chain seq x y z
N MET A 1 -19.22 -44.19 3.59
CA MET A 1 -19.52 -42.79 3.10
C MET A 1 -19.63 -41.74 4.19
N LYS A 2 -19.25 -41.94 5.45
CA LYS A 2 -19.42 -40.97 6.57
C LYS A 2 -18.22 -40.00 6.80
N ASN A 3 -17.02 -40.33 6.28
CA ASN A 3 -15.82 -39.50 6.59
C ASN A 3 -15.57 -38.26 5.67
N ARG A 4 -16.26 -38.16 4.54
CA ARG A 4 -16.03 -37.02 3.63
C ARG A 4 -16.70 -35.70 4.08
N PHE A 5 -17.80 -35.81 4.83
CA PHE A 5 -18.54 -34.61 5.32
C PHE A 5 -17.83 -33.93 6.48
N PHE A 6 -17.12 -34.66 7.33
CA PHE A 6 -16.40 -34.10 8.47
C PHE A 6 -15.16 -33.30 8.06
N PHE A 7 -14.49 -33.71 6.99
CA PHE A 7 -13.30 -33.01 6.47
C PHE A 7 -13.65 -31.66 5.82
N PHE A 8 -14.81 -31.54 5.18
CA PHE A 8 -15.29 -30.30 4.57
C PHE A 8 -15.69 -29.25 5.62
N LEU A 9 -16.31 -29.69 6.72
CA LEU A 9 -16.68 -28.80 7.85
C LEU A 9 -15.44 -28.24 8.58
N LEU A 10 -14.40 -29.07 8.75
CA LEU A 10 -13.14 -28.64 9.38
C LEU A 10 -12.40 -27.59 8.52
N LEU A 11 -12.36 -27.77 7.21
CA LEU A 11 -11.73 -26.80 6.29
C LEU A 11 -12.48 -25.46 6.25
N PHE A 12 -13.79 -25.48 6.41
CA PHE A 12 -14.60 -24.26 6.43
C PHE A 12 -14.38 -23.46 7.72
N SER A 13 -14.33 -24.14 8.87
CA SER A 13 -14.06 -23.50 10.16
C SER A 13 -12.65 -22.89 10.24
N VAL A 14 -11.62 -23.56 9.74
CA VAL A 14 -10.24 -23.03 9.71
C VAL A 14 -10.15 -21.75 8.85
N LYS A 15 -10.84 -21.71 7.71
CA LYS A 15 -10.89 -20.49 6.87
C LYS A 15 -11.59 -19.32 7.58
N LEU A 16 -12.67 -19.61 8.31
CA LEU A 16 -13.42 -18.59 9.04
C LEU A 16 -12.58 -17.99 10.19
N PHE A 17 -11.88 -18.82 10.97
CA PHE A 17 -10.97 -18.37 12.02
C PHE A 17 -9.79 -17.57 11.47
N ALA A 18 -9.21 -17.99 10.35
CA ALA A 18 -8.11 -17.26 9.70
C ALA A 18 -8.57 -15.90 9.13
N GLN A 19 -9.79 -15.80 8.64
CA GLN A 19 -10.39 -14.54 8.19
C GLN A 19 -10.61 -13.60 9.37
N GLN A 20 -11.22 -14.09 10.43
CA GLN A 20 -11.50 -13.29 11.63
C GLN A 20 -10.21 -12.79 12.30
N SER A 21 -9.15 -13.60 12.36
CA SER A 21 -7.85 -13.19 12.92
C SER A 21 -7.17 -12.12 12.05
N TYR A 22 -7.26 -12.22 10.73
CA TYR A 22 -6.72 -11.21 9.81
C TYR A 22 -7.46 -9.87 9.95
N GLU A 23 -8.80 -9.89 9.95
CA GLU A 23 -9.60 -8.67 10.12
C GLU A 23 -9.32 -7.99 11.47
N ALA A 24 -9.22 -8.76 12.55
CA ALA A 24 -8.87 -8.21 13.87
C ALA A 24 -7.49 -7.57 13.87
N SER A 25 -6.49 -8.23 13.25
CA SER A 25 -5.14 -7.67 13.11
C SER A 25 -5.12 -6.40 12.28
N MET A 26 -5.91 -6.35 11.19
CA MET A 26 -5.99 -5.17 10.33
C MET A 26 -6.71 -4.01 11.03
N ARG A 27 -7.78 -4.27 11.79
CA ARG A 27 -8.43 -3.24 12.60
C ARG A 27 -7.44 -2.63 13.60
N ALA A 28 -6.70 -3.47 14.33
CA ALA A 28 -5.68 -2.97 15.27
C ALA A 28 -4.59 -2.13 14.55
N PHE A 29 -4.20 -2.52 13.34
CA PHE A 29 -3.28 -1.73 12.52
C PHE A 29 -3.88 -0.36 12.15
N LEU A 30 -5.13 -0.32 11.68
CA LEU A 30 -5.80 0.94 11.30
C LEU A 30 -6.07 1.83 12.52
N ASP A 31 -6.47 1.26 13.65
CA ASP A 31 -6.65 2.00 14.90
C ASP A 31 -5.34 2.65 15.34
N ASN A 32 -4.23 1.90 15.30
CA ASN A 32 -2.91 2.45 15.60
C ASN A 32 -2.52 3.54 14.59
N TYR A 33 -2.73 3.34 13.30
CA TYR A 33 -2.46 4.35 12.26
C TYR A 33 -3.21 5.66 12.55
N VAL A 34 -4.51 5.58 12.86
CA VAL A 34 -5.32 6.76 13.21
C VAL A 34 -4.81 7.44 14.49
N GLN A 35 -4.49 6.66 15.53
CA GLN A 35 -4.02 7.20 16.81
C GLN A 35 -2.64 7.85 16.74
N THR A 36 -1.74 7.30 15.93
CA THR A 36 -0.36 7.77 15.78
C THR A 36 -0.14 8.70 14.60
N HIS A 37 -1.19 9.00 13.80
CA HIS A 37 -1.07 9.81 12.60
C HIS A 37 -0.35 11.14 12.87
N GLU A 38 0.71 11.42 12.09
CA GLU A 38 1.63 12.54 12.39
C GLU A 38 1.07 13.91 12.04
N VAL A 39 0.25 14.01 10.99
CA VAL A 39 -0.28 15.28 10.46
C VAL A 39 -1.68 15.54 10.99
N VAL A 40 -2.59 14.56 10.91
CA VAL A 40 -3.98 14.69 11.36
C VAL A 40 -4.04 14.46 12.87
N LYS A 41 -4.52 15.45 13.63
CA LYS A 41 -4.52 15.44 15.11
C LYS A 41 -5.93 15.64 15.69
N GLY A 42 -6.09 15.25 16.95
CA GLY A 42 -7.30 15.51 17.72
C GLY A 42 -8.57 15.00 17.04
N GLU A 43 -9.59 15.84 17.01
CA GLU A 43 -10.91 15.52 16.43
C GLU A 43 -10.87 15.31 14.92
N ASP A 44 -9.86 15.86 14.24
CA ASP A 44 -9.70 15.74 12.78
C ASP A 44 -9.40 14.30 12.35
N ARG A 45 -8.90 13.46 13.27
CA ARG A 45 -8.71 12.03 13.03
C ARG A 45 -10.00 11.29 12.64
N LYS A 46 -11.16 11.81 13.04
CA LYS A 46 -12.46 11.27 12.66
C LYS A 46 -12.79 11.40 11.16
N ALA A 47 -12.05 12.27 10.46
CA ALA A 47 -12.19 12.45 9.02
C ALA A 47 -11.28 11.50 8.20
N LEU A 48 -10.38 10.75 8.85
CA LEU A 48 -9.65 9.65 8.23
C LEU A 48 -10.63 8.52 7.91
N GLN A 49 -10.76 8.17 6.65
CA GLN A 49 -11.72 7.18 6.16
C GLN A 49 -11.00 6.02 5.49
N PHE A 50 -11.51 4.81 5.69
CA PHE A 50 -10.96 3.59 5.11
C PHE A 50 -12.07 2.78 4.44
N TYR A 51 -11.68 2.00 3.44
CA TYR A 51 -12.55 0.95 2.93
C TYR A 51 -12.72 -0.16 3.99
N PRO A 52 -13.81 -0.93 3.94
CA PRO A 52 -13.89 -2.17 4.70
C PRO A 52 -12.71 -3.08 4.37
N VAL A 53 -12.17 -3.74 5.40
CA VAL A 53 -11.06 -4.69 5.22
C VAL A 53 -11.50 -5.84 4.31
N ASP A 54 -10.79 -6.02 3.20
CA ASP A 54 -11.07 -7.09 2.24
C ASP A 54 -9.78 -7.88 1.93
N LYS A 55 -9.79 -9.15 2.30
CA LYS A 55 -8.66 -10.07 2.11
C LYS A 55 -8.32 -10.34 0.64
N ASN A 56 -9.23 -10.08 -0.30
CA ASN A 56 -8.97 -10.19 -1.74
C ASN A 56 -7.92 -9.18 -2.22
N TYR A 57 -7.72 -8.10 -1.48
CA TYR A 57 -6.67 -7.11 -1.73
C TYR A 57 -5.37 -7.39 -0.97
N ARG A 58 -5.25 -8.55 -0.32
CA ARG A 58 -4.00 -9.04 0.27
C ARG A 58 -3.49 -10.20 -0.59
N VAL A 59 -2.50 -9.93 -1.42
CA VAL A 59 -2.03 -10.85 -2.45
C VAL A 59 -0.54 -11.17 -2.29
N VAL A 60 -0.12 -12.33 -2.80
CA VAL A 60 1.30 -12.66 -2.93
C VAL A 60 1.79 -12.14 -4.28
N ALA A 61 2.85 -11.34 -4.24
CA ALA A 61 3.52 -10.83 -5.43
C ALA A 61 4.87 -11.53 -5.62
N THR A 62 5.22 -11.79 -6.88
CA THR A 62 6.55 -12.23 -7.27
C THR A 62 7.40 -11.01 -7.58
N LEU A 63 8.56 -10.91 -6.95
CA LEU A 63 9.54 -9.86 -7.17
C LEU A 63 10.57 -10.30 -8.22
N THR A 64 10.68 -9.53 -9.29
CA THR A 64 11.80 -9.59 -10.23
C THR A 64 12.73 -8.42 -9.94
N LYS A 65 13.94 -8.72 -9.44
CA LYS A 65 14.95 -7.68 -9.18
C LYS A 65 15.34 -6.98 -10.47
N VAL A 66 15.59 -5.67 -10.36
CA VAL A 66 16.15 -4.86 -11.44
C VAL A 66 17.58 -4.47 -11.06
N ASN A 67 18.53 -4.77 -11.91
CA ASN A 67 19.95 -4.41 -11.72
C ASN A 67 20.22 -3.07 -12.42
N ASP A 68 19.54 -2.02 -11.96
CA ASP A 68 19.76 -0.65 -12.44
C ASP A 68 19.95 0.26 -11.21
N ASP A 69 21.15 0.82 -11.09
CA ASP A 69 21.50 1.73 -10.00
C ASP A 69 21.20 3.20 -10.32
N LYS A 70 20.50 3.46 -11.43
CA LYS A 70 20.16 4.82 -11.84
C LYS A 70 19.11 5.44 -10.93
N TRP A 71 19.44 6.59 -10.37
CA TRP A 71 18.50 7.44 -9.66
C TRP A 71 17.66 8.25 -10.64
N ILE A 72 16.34 8.24 -10.45
CA ILE A 72 15.33 8.95 -11.24
C ILE A 72 14.66 9.99 -10.34
N ASN A 73 14.53 11.22 -10.82
CA ASN A 73 13.82 12.26 -10.09
C ASN A 73 12.31 12.16 -10.32
N PHE A 74 11.57 11.91 -9.24
CA PHE A 74 10.12 11.99 -9.26
C PHE A 74 9.66 13.40 -9.02
N PRO A 75 8.69 13.91 -9.79
CA PRO A 75 7.98 15.13 -9.42
C PRO A 75 7.27 14.93 -8.09
N THR A 76 7.04 16.01 -7.38
CA THR A 76 6.26 16.02 -6.13
C THR A 76 5.09 16.98 -6.25
N SER A 77 4.17 16.94 -5.28
CA SER A 77 3.10 17.93 -5.13
C SER A 77 3.59 19.34 -4.82
N GLY A 78 4.87 19.51 -4.45
CA GLY A 78 5.50 20.78 -4.15
C GLY A 78 6.52 21.20 -5.22
N LYS A 79 7.52 21.98 -4.81
CA LYS A 79 8.54 22.52 -5.71
C LYS A 79 9.77 21.64 -5.86
N LEU A 80 9.98 20.69 -4.96
CA LEU A 80 11.16 19.82 -4.95
C LEU A 80 10.88 18.54 -5.71
N THR A 81 11.92 17.92 -6.24
CA THR A 81 11.90 16.54 -6.71
C THR A 81 12.49 15.62 -5.64
N LYS A 82 12.15 14.33 -5.70
CA LYS A 82 12.76 13.29 -4.86
C LYS A 82 13.33 12.19 -5.74
N ALA A 83 14.54 11.76 -5.42
CA ALA A 83 15.23 10.75 -6.21
C ALA A 83 14.92 9.34 -5.70
N PHE A 84 14.56 8.48 -6.64
CA PHE A 84 14.28 7.06 -6.42
C PHE A 84 15.03 6.20 -7.44
N LYS A 85 15.29 4.96 -7.09
CA LYS A 85 15.73 3.93 -8.07
C LYS A 85 14.80 2.73 -8.02
N VAL A 86 14.63 2.08 -9.16
CA VAL A 86 13.83 0.85 -9.25
C VAL A 86 14.56 -0.27 -8.54
N TYR A 87 13.99 -0.80 -7.47
CA TYR A 87 14.50 -1.98 -6.77
C TYR A 87 14.09 -3.27 -7.47
N GLY A 88 12.88 -3.28 -8.03
CA GLY A 88 12.34 -4.43 -8.72
C GLY A 88 10.92 -4.22 -9.21
N ILE A 89 10.41 -5.23 -9.90
CA ILE A 89 9.05 -5.29 -10.42
C ILE A 89 8.28 -6.35 -9.66
N LEU A 90 7.15 -5.97 -9.09
CA LEU A 90 6.20 -6.85 -8.43
C LEU A 90 5.13 -7.29 -9.42
N SER A 91 5.01 -8.59 -9.63
CA SER A 91 3.96 -9.22 -10.46
C SER A 91 2.98 -9.98 -9.57
N PHE A 92 1.70 -9.69 -9.70
CA PHE A 92 0.62 -10.28 -8.86
C PHE A 92 -0.69 -10.32 -9.65
N ALA A 93 -1.74 -10.89 -9.05
CA ALA A 93 -3.07 -10.86 -9.64
C ALA A 93 -4.11 -10.47 -8.58
N ILE A 94 -5.10 -9.68 -8.99
CA ILE A 94 -6.31 -9.38 -8.20
C ILE A 94 -7.52 -9.78 -9.05
N ASN A 95 -8.40 -10.61 -8.49
CA ASN A 95 -9.57 -11.16 -9.18
C ASN A 95 -9.22 -11.80 -10.54
N GLY A 96 -8.08 -12.51 -10.60
CA GLY A 96 -7.58 -13.17 -11.82
C GLY A 96 -6.94 -12.23 -12.84
N LYS A 97 -6.98 -10.91 -12.66
CA LYS A 97 -6.34 -9.94 -13.56
C LYS A 97 -4.86 -9.80 -13.21
N PRO A 98 -3.93 -10.09 -14.14
CA PRO A 98 -2.50 -9.91 -13.90
C PRO A 98 -2.14 -8.42 -13.87
N LEU A 99 -1.31 -8.04 -12.89
CA LEU A 99 -0.92 -6.66 -12.59
C LEU A 99 0.57 -6.58 -12.29
N ARG A 100 1.13 -5.40 -12.48
CA ARG A 100 2.54 -5.11 -12.18
C ARG A 100 2.69 -3.75 -11.53
N LEU A 101 3.64 -3.64 -10.60
CA LEU A 101 4.07 -2.37 -10.00
C LEU A 101 5.59 -2.38 -9.84
N ASN A 102 6.22 -1.26 -10.10
CA ASN A 102 7.60 -1.04 -9.72
C ASN A 102 7.68 -0.70 -8.24
N VAL A 103 8.60 -1.33 -7.53
CA VAL A 103 8.95 -0.96 -6.16
C VAL A 103 10.29 -0.23 -6.16
N TYR A 104 10.41 0.79 -5.33
CA TYR A 104 11.51 1.75 -5.38
C TYR A 104 12.29 1.79 -4.07
N GLN A 105 13.56 2.17 -4.16
CA GLN A 105 14.33 2.68 -3.02
C GLN A 105 14.40 4.20 -3.10
N SER A 106 14.15 4.87 -1.99
CA SER A 106 14.32 6.32 -1.85
C SER A 106 15.79 6.66 -1.63
N GLN A 107 16.31 7.67 -2.33
CA GLN A 107 17.69 8.15 -2.13
C GLN A 107 17.87 8.70 -0.71
N ASP A 108 16.88 9.43 -0.20
CA ASP A 108 16.93 9.99 1.14
C ASP A 108 17.06 8.89 2.20
N GLN A 109 16.28 7.82 2.11
CA GLN A 109 16.35 6.70 3.06
C GLN A 109 17.67 5.93 2.89
N PHE A 110 18.06 5.66 1.65
CA PHE A 110 19.21 4.84 1.33
C PHE A 110 20.56 5.50 1.67
N LEU A 111 20.74 6.78 1.29
CA LEU A 111 22.00 7.50 1.44
C LEU A 111 22.05 8.36 2.70
N ASN A 112 20.98 9.08 2.99
CA ASN A 112 20.99 10.09 4.05
C ASN A 112 20.62 9.50 5.42
N ASN A 113 19.65 8.58 5.47
CA ASN A 113 19.22 7.93 6.71
C ASN A 113 19.89 6.57 6.95
N GLY A 114 20.65 6.04 5.96
CA GLY A 114 21.29 4.74 6.04
C GLY A 114 20.34 3.53 5.98
N ASP A 115 19.06 3.76 5.78
CA ASP A 115 18.06 2.67 5.68
C ASP A 115 17.99 2.12 4.25
N LYS A 116 18.70 1.01 4.03
CA LYS A 116 18.69 0.25 2.78
C LYS A 116 17.57 -0.78 2.70
N THR A 117 16.79 -0.92 3.78
CA THR A 117 15.74 -1.94 3.89
C THR A 117 14.37 -1.43 3.47
N TYR A 118 14.15 -0.11 3.52
CA TYR A 118 12.91 0.53 3.15
C TYR A 118 12.66 0.48 1.64
N LEU A 119 11.46 0.07 1.26
CA LEU A 119 10.98 -0.02 -0.11
C LEU A 119 9.68 0.76 -0.26
N PHE A 120 9.65 1.69 -1.18
CA PHE A 120 8.53 2.59 -1.45
C PHE A 120 7.70 2.08 -2.64
N LEU A 121 6.39 1.95 -2.46
CA LEU A 121 5.47 1.50 -3.50
C LEU A 121 4.35 2.53 -3.68
N PRO A 122 4.57 3.58 -4.49
CA PRO A 122 3.53 4.53 -4.87
C PRO A 122 2.69 3.97 -6.01
N PHE A 123 1.37 4.23 -6.02
CA PHE A 123 0.49 3.79 -7.11
C PHE A 123 -0.73 4.71 -7.27
N THR A 124 -1.30 4.67 -8.46
CA THR A 124 -2.63 5.16 -8.79
C THR A 124 -3.50 4.02 -9.30
N ASP A 125 -4.79 4.17 -9.24
CA ASP A 125 -5.78 3.18 -9.69
C ASP A 125 -7.09 3.89 -10.11
N PHE A 126 -8.13 3.15 -10.53
CA PHE A 126 -9.38 3.76 -10.96
C PHE A 126 -10.20 4.45 -9.84
N THR A 127 -9.77 4.36 -8.58
CA THR A 127 -10.39 5.13 -7.48
C THR A 127 -9.71 6.49 -7.28
N THR A 128 -8.53 6.70 -7.88
CA THR A 128 -7.72 7.90 -7.69
C THR A 128 -8.42 9.14 -8.25
N GLY A 129 -8.61 10.16 -7.41
CA GLY A 129 -9.32 11.39 -7.74
C GLY A 129 -10.84 11.30 -7.62
N GLU A 130 -11.40 10.12 -7.40
CA GLU A 130 -12.83 9.87 -7.24
C GLU A 130 -13.17 9.44 -5.81
N GLU A 131 -12.73 8.27 -5.41
CA GLU A 131 -12.97 7.68 -4.09
C GLU A 131 -11.76 7.81 -3.15
N THR A 132 -10.56 8.01 -3.72
CA THR A 132 -9.29 8.16 -3.01
C THR A 132 -8.57 9.44 -3.42
N TYR A 133 -7.52 9.80 -2.70
CA TYR A 133 -6.76 11.02 -2.95
C TYR A 133 -6.24 11.11 -4.39
N GLU A 134 -6.38 12.29 -5.02
CA GLU A 134 -6.02 12.52 -6.42
C GLU A 134 -4.52 12.34 -6.73
N GLY A 135 -3.65 12.55 -5.74
CA GLY A 135 -2.19 12.33 -5.84
C GLY A 135 -1.76 10.88 -5.72
N GLY A 136 -2.70 9.91 -5.67
CA GLY A 136 -2.41 8.50 -5.49
C GLY A 136 -2.14 8.12 -4.03
N ARG A 137 -1.81 6.84 -3.81
CA ARG A 137 -1.57 6.24 -2.48
C ARG A 137 -0.24 5.50 -2.45
N TYR A 138 0.20 5.18 -1.23
CA TYR A 138 1.48 4.53 -0.98
C TYR A 138 1.32 3.24 -0.17
N LEU A 139 2.29 2.36 -0.34
CA LEU A 139 2.56 1.23 0.54
C LEU A 139 4.04 1.26 0.92
N ASP A 140 4.31 1.09 2.21
CA ASP A 140 5.66 0.89 2.73
C ASP A 140 5.92 -0.62 2.83
N LEU A 141 7.03 -1.03 2.25
CA LEU A 141 7.51 -2.40 2.23
C LEU A 141 8.95 -2.42 2.73
N PHE A 142 9.42 -3.59 3.13
CA PHE A 142 10.79 -3.75 3.60
C PHE A 142 11.44 -4.98 2.99
N THR A 143 12.75 -4.95 2.81
CA THR A 143 13.48 -6.10 2.27
C THR A 143 13.33 -7.35 3.12
N LYS A 144 13.12 -7.22 4.44
CA LYS A 144 12.83 -8.32 5.37
C LYS A 144 11.51 -9.04 5.09
N ASP A 145 10.57 -8.38 4.39
CA ASP A 145 9.26 -8.95 4.04
C ASP A 145 9.35 -9.89 2.83
N ILE A 146 10.52 -9.89 2.15
CA ILE A 146 10.78 -10.70 0.97
C ILE A 146 11.22 -12.11 1.40
N GLN A 147 10.47 -13.12 0.97
CA GLN A 147 10.76 -14.54 1.20
C GLN A 147 11.12 -15.19 -0.13
N GLY A 148 12.41 -15.47 -0.33
CA GLY A 148 12.93 -15.88 -1.64
C GLY A 148 12.75 -14.79 -2.68
N ASN A 149 11.81 -14.97 -3.59
CA ASN A 149 11.42 -13.98 -4.59
C ASN A 149 9.95 -13.54 -4.47
N THR A 150 9.32 -13.75 -3.33
CA THR A 150 7.91 -13.36 -3.11
C THR A 150 7.76 -12.45 -1.90
N LEU A 151 6.71 -11.64 -1.90
CA LEU A 151 6.29 -10.88 -0.73
C LEU A 151 4.76 -10.70 -0.74
N VAL A 152 4.21 -10.39 0.42
CA VAL A 152 2.78 -10.10 0.55
C VAL A 152 2.55 -8.60 0.31
N LEU A 153 1.73 -8.28 -0.69
CA LEU A 153 1.15 -6.96 -0.88
C LEU A 153 -0.22 -6.92 -0.21
N ASP A 154 -0.38 -6.00 0.72
CA ASP A 154 -1.64 -5.81 1.42
C ASP A 154 -2.15 -4.39 1.21
N PHE A 155 -3.00 -4.22 0.20
CA PHE A 155 -3.56 -2.91 -0.15
C PHE A 155 -4.52 -2.36 0.92
N ASN A 156 -4.97 -3.18 1.89
CA ASN A 156 -5.70 -2.67 3.05
C ASN A 156 -4.84 -1.74 3.93
N LYS A 157 -3.51 -1.77 3.75
CA LYS A 157 -2.56 -0.86 4.40
C LYS A 157 -2.20 0.36 3.55
N ALA A 158 -2.77 0.51 2.35
CA ALA A 158 -2.50 1.66 1.51
C ALA A 158 -2.97 2.95 2.19
N TYR A 159 -2.12 3.97 2.15
CA TYR A 159 -2.34 5.24 2.84
C TYR A 159 -2.12 6.44 1.91
N ASN A 160 -2.69 7.57 2.28
CA ASN A 160 -2.52 8.82 1.56
C ASN A 160 -1.21 9.52 1.95
N PRO A 161 -0.53 10.19 1.01
CA PRO A 161 0.57 11.10 1.35
C PRO A 161 0.09 12.25 2.24
N TYR A 162 0.98 12.85 3.02
CA TYR A 162 0.65 13.98 3.90
C TYR A 162 -0.02 15.16 3.19
N CYS A 163 0.26 15.32 1.90
CA CYS A 163 -0.35 16.34 1.06
C CYS A 163 -1.87 16.18 0.88
N ALA A 164 -2.40 15.00 1.20
CA ALA A 164 -3.83 14.75 1.22
C ALA A 164 -4.56 15.40 2.41
N TYR A 165 -3.82 15.85 3.42
CA TYR A 165 -4.39 16.41 4.65
C TYR A 165 -4.07 17.87 4.85
N VAL A 166 -2.98 18.35 4.25
CA VAL A 166 -2.53 19.74 4.39
C VAL A 166 -1.80 20.20 3.13
N SER A 167 -2.25 21.33 2.58
CA SER A 167 -1.70 21.88 1.34
C SER A 167 -0.39 22.64 1.57
N GLY A 168 0.56 22.53 0.64
CA GLY A 168 1.74 23.39 0.54
C GLY A 168 2.85 23.16 1.55
N GLN A 169 2.72 22.19 2.48
CA GLN A 169 3.73 21.93 3.52
C GLN A 169 4.71 20.82 3.16
N TYR A 170 4.29 19.87 2.33
CA TYR A 170 5.07 18.69 2.00
C TYR A 170 5.35 18.59 0.50
N ASN A 171 6.40 17.85 0.17
CA ASN A 171 6.76 17.50 -1.19
C ASN A 171 6.53 15.99 -1.38
N CYS A 172 5.29 15.61 -1.64
CA CYS A 172 4.87 14.21 -1.74
C CYS A 172 5.13 13.67 -3.14
N PRO A 173 5.87 12.56 -3.31
CA PRO A 173 6.19 12.00 -4.62
C PRO A 173 4.93 11.63 -5.40
N ILE A 174 4.84 12.06 -6.65
CA ILE A 174 3.75 11.67 -7.54
C ILE A 174 4.04 10.27 -8.10
N PRO A 175 3.12 9.29 -7.97
CA PRO A 175 3.30 7.97 -8.55
C PRO A 175 3.57 8.05 -10.05
N PRO A 176 4.60 7.36 -10.58
CA PRO A 176 4.87 7.35 -12.01
C PRO A 176 3.80 6.58 -12.77
N GLY A 177 3.58 6.90 -14.05
CA GLY A 177 2.60 6.24 -14.90
C GLY A 177 2.78 4.71 -15.02
N ALA A 178 4.02 4.22 -14.84
CA ALA A 178 4.30 2.77 -14.78
C ALA A 178 3.64 2.07 -13.56
N ASN A 179 3.21 2.84 -12.56
CA ASN A 179 2.50 2.36 -11.36
C ASN A 179 1.00 2.74 -11.38
N ALA A 180 0.42 3.00 -12.54
CA ALA A 180 -1.02 3.16 -12.71
C ALA A 180 -1.68 1.78 -12.92
N LEU A 181 -2.49 1.34 -11.94
CA LEU A 181 -3.21 0.08 -12.01
C LEU A 181 -4.51 0.23 -12.81
N PRO A 182 -4.76 -0.59 -13.83
CA PRO A 182 -5.97 -0.52 -14.67
C PRO A 182 -7.17 -1.26 -14.02
N ILE A 183 -7.36 -1.07 -12.72
CA ILE A 183 -8.48 -1.58 -11.92
C ILE A 183 -8.75 -0.62 -10.75
N ALA A 184 -9.90 -0.74 -10.09
CA ALA A 184 -10.18 -0.05 -8.84
C ALA A 184 -9.65 -0.87 -7.64
N ILE A 185 -8.83 -0.27 -6.78
CA ILE A 185 -8.36 -0.86 -5.52
C ILE A 185 -9.18 -0.27 -4.37
N ARG A 186 -10.31 -0.88 -4.08
CA ARG A 186 -11.20 -0.47 -2.98
C ARG A 186 -10.76 -1.09 -1.65
N ALA A 187 -9.52 -0.78 -1.26
CA ALA A 187 -8.90 -1.17 0.00
C ALA A 187 -7.98 -0.06 0.51
N GLY A 188 -7.70 -0.01 1.81
CA GLY A 188 -6.88 1.03 2.43
C GLY A 188 -7.61 2.35 2.61
N GLU A 189 -6.88 3.44 2.64
CA GLU A 189 -7.39 4.77 2.92
C GLU A 189 -8.13 5.39 1.73
N LYS A 190 -9.26 6.03 2.00
CA LYS A 190 -10.09 6.81 1.07
C LYS A 190 -9.62 8.27 1.05
N ALA A 191 -10.27 9.09 0.22
CA ALA A 191 -10.06 10.53 0.26
C ALA A 191 -10.35 11.08 1.67
N TYR A 192 -9.54 12.05 2.11
CA TYR A 192 -9.74 12.69 3.40
C TYR A 192 -11.08 13.45 3.46
N GLY A 193 -11.84 13.20 4.52
CA GLY A 193 -13.21 13.69 4.63
C GLY A 193 -13.37 15.19 4.94
N LYS A 194 -12.30 15.98 4.90
CA LYS A 194 -12.32 17.44 5.07
C LYS A 194 -11.68 18.15 3.90
N ALA A 195 -12.27 19.29 3.51
CA ALA A 195 -11.58 20.26 2.63
C ALA A 195 -10.42 20.93 3.40
N HIS A 196 -9.32 21.21 2.72
CA HIS A 196 -8.11 21.86 3.26
C HIS A 196 -7.47 22.79 2.24
#